data_a075396bbbabc09a86ecf48247b9abff
#
_entry.id   a075396bbbabc09a86ecf48247b9abff
#
_cell.length_a   1.000
_cell.length_b   1.000
_cell.length_c   1.000
_cell.angle_alpha   90.00
_cell.angle_beta   90.00
_cell.angle_gamma   90.00
#
_symmetry.space_group_name_H-M   'P 1'
#
loop_
_entity.id
_entity.type
_entity.pdbx_description
1 polymer ?
#
loop_
_entity_poly.entity_id
_entity_poly.type
_entity_poly.pdbx_seq_one_letter_code
_entity_poly.pdbx_strand_id
1 'polypeptide(L)'
;MKIDRIELYHVAIPLPGPFYPAWIPGYPQTVNRFTLLRLTTDDGVQGLAAGVAFENEREGLGGLIGPYLIGMDPTDIPLIHQRLREVSYLGWRNFWIEAACWDIRGKVEGKPVWALLGGREGGRAEVYASTGEVHPPEQRAEEVLRLREMGFRTVKLRVHSFDPAEDIAQVAAVRRAVGDSMALGVDANQGWRVALIDDAPLWDLDRALHFAGACADHDVGWIEEPLDMYAYDELAELASRSKVPIAGGELNGGWQEFKVMLEKGSYDIYQPDATMGGGITDTLKVLKACGERGLAYTPHT
;
A
#
# COMPACT_ATOMS: atom_id res chain seq x y z
N MET A 1 -15.88 -18.46 -22.74
CA MET A 1 -14.89 -17.38 -22.60
C MET A 1 -13.64 -17.93 -21.92
N LYS A 2 -12.50 -17.78 -22.55
CA LYS A 2 -11.21 -18.25 -22.03
C LYS A 2 -10.15 -17.20 -22.32
N ILE A 3 -9.16 -17.07 -21.47
CA ILE A 3 -7.98 -16.24 -21.74
C ILE A 3 -7.24 -16.84 -22.93
N ASP A 4 -7.16 -16.07 -24.02
CA ASP A 4 -6.50 -16.47 -25.28
C ASP A 4 -5.11 -15.84 -25.40
N ARG A 5 -4.96 -14.60 -24.93
CA ARG A 5 -3.71 -13.84 -25.07
C ARG A 5 -3.40 -12.99 -23.84
N ILE A 6 -2.12 -12.96 -23.51
CA ILE A 6 -1.54 -12.09 -22.47
C ILE A 6 -0.49 -11.19 -23.12
N GLU A 7 -0.60 -9.90 -22.94
CA GLU A 7 0.35 -8.90 -23.44
C GLU A 7 0.90 -8.09 -22.27
N LEU A 8 2.21 -7.89 -22.26
CA LEU A 8 2.92 -7.12 -21.23
C LEU A 8 3.54 -5.88 -21.87
N TYR A 9 3.30 -4.74 -21.29
CA TYR A 9 3.86 -3.46 -21.69
C TYR A 9 4.72 -2.92 -20.56
N HIS A 10 5.99 -2.72 -20.82
CA HIS A 10 6.90 -2.10 -19.87
C HIS A 10 6.82 -0.58 -20.04
N VAL A 11 6.23 0.07 -19.06
CA VAL A 11 6.00 1.51 -19.09
C VAL A 11 7.09 2.21 -18.27
N ALA A 12 7.65 3.26 -18.84
CA ALA A 12 8.64 4.12 -18.21
C ALA A 12 8.24 5.57 -18.47
N ILE A 13 7.84 6.29 -17.42
CA ILE A 13 7.38 7.68 -17.50
C ILE A 13 8.43 8.55 -16.80
N PRO A 14 9.13 9.45 -17.52
CA PRO A 14 10.04 10.39 -16.90
C PRO A 14 9.32 11.25 -15.85
N LEU A 15 9.96 11.44 -14.70
CA LEU A 15 9.48 12.36 -13.68
C LEU A 15 9.93 13.81 -14.02
N PRO A 16 9.18 14.83 -13.57
CA PRO A 16 9.55 16.23 -13.80
C PRO A 16 10.89 16.65 -13.16
N GLY A 17 11.34 15.91 -12.16
CA GLY A 17 12.59 16.07 -11.45
C GLY A 17 12.91 14.81 -10.65
N PRO A 18 14.09 14.69 -10.05
CA PRO A 18 14.43 13.58 -9.20
C PRO A 18 13.54 13.57 -7.96
N PHE A 19 13.03 12.39 -7.60
CA PHE A 19 12.27 12.11 -6.38
C PHE A 19 13.11 11.22 -5.48
N TYR A 20 13.26 11.59 -4.22
CA TYR A 20 14.05 10.87 -3.21
C TYR A 20 13.14 10.20 -2.19
N PRO A 21 12.66 8.98 -2.45
CA PRO A 21 11.73 8.30 -1.55
C PRO A 21 12.35 8.04 -0.19
N ALA A 22 11.61 8.33 0.89
CA ALA A 22 12.07 8.08 2.26
C ALA A 22 12.42 6.61 2.50
N TRP A 23 11.71 5.68 1.85
CA TRP A 23 11.89 4.23 1.99
C TRP A 23 13.08 3.64 1.20
N ILE A 24 13.76 4.42 0.37
CA ILE A 24 15.02 4.03 -0.29
C ILE A 24 16.00 5.22 -0.21
N PRO A 25 16.62 5.46 0.95
CA PRO A 25 17.53 6.58 1.13
C PRO A 25 18.67 6.57 0.09
N GLY A 26 18.99 7.76 -0.41
CA GLY A 26 20.08 7.95 -1.37
C GLY A 26 19.77 7.53 -2.82
N TYR A 27 18.56 7.01 -3.12
CA TYR A 27 18.20 6.58 -4.47
C TYR A 27 17.30 7.60 -5.19
N PRO A 28 17.83 8.40 -6.13
CA PRO A 28 16.99 9.33 -6.91
C PRO A 28 16.18 8.56 -7.96
N GLN A 29 14.88 8.58 -7.83
CA GLN A 29 13.98 8.10 -8.87
C GLN A 29 13.73 9.22 -9.89
N THR A 30 14.13 8.99 -11.12
CA THR A 30 13.92 9.92 -12.24
C THR A 30 12.88 9.43 -13.25
N VAL A 31 12.43 8.18 -13.08
CA VAL A 31 11.49 7.51 -13.98
C VAL A 31 10.55 6.64 -13.16
N ASN A 32 9.25 6.81 -13.34
CA ASN A 32 8.27 5.86 -12.84
C ASN A 32 8.17 4.67 -13.80
N ARG A 33 8.46 3.45 -13.30
CA ARG A 33 8.46 2.20 -14.07
C ARG A 33 7.44 1.24 -13.52
N PHE A 34 6.60 0.70 -14.41
CA PHE A 34 5.65 -0.35 -14.06
C PHE A 34 5.36 -1.25 -15.24
N THR A 35 4.76 -2.40 -14.99
CA THR A 35 4.26 -3.31 -16.02
C THR A 35 2.76 -3.17 -16.14
N LEU A 36 2.29 -2.84 -17.34
CA LEU A 36 0.88 -2.93 -17.70
C LEU A 36 0.64 -4.28 -18.36
N LEU A 37 -0.36 -5.01 -17.89
CA LEU A 37 -0.81 -6.28 -18.43
C LEU A 37 -2.17 -6.11 -19.08
N ARG A 38 -2.33 -6.71 -20.28
CA ARG A 38 -3.60 -6.87 -20.95
C ARG A 38 -3.91 -8.35 -21.16
N LEU A 39 -5.02 -8.81 -20.60
CA LEU A 39 -5.61 -10.10 -20.92
C LEU A 39 -6.63 -9.91 -22.04
N THR A 40 -6.65 -10.80 -23.02
CA THR A 40 -7.68 -10.86 -24.07
C THR A 40 -8.29 -12.25 -24.09
N THR A 41 -9.61 -12.32 -24.10
CA THR A 41 -10.35 -13.58 -24.17
C THR A 41 -10.60 -14.02 -25.61
N ASP A 42 -10.96 -15.28 -25.82
CA ASP A 42 -11.29 -15.88 -27.11
C ASP A 42 -12.50 -15.23 -27.81
N ASP A 43 -13.35 -14.54 -27.06
CA ASP A 43 -14.47 -13.72 -27.57
C ASP A 43 -14.15 -12.21 -27.63
N GLY A 44 -12.88 -11.83 -27.40
CA GLY A 44 -12.36 -10.47 -27.63
C GLY A 44 -12.54 -9.49 -26.46
N VAL A 45 -13.05 -9.91 -25.31
CA VAL A 45 -13.13 -9.06 -24.13
C VAL A 45 -11.73 -8.86 -23.55
N GLN A 46 -11.39 -7.61 -23.18
CA GLN A 46 -10.08 -7.25 -22.65
C GLN A 46 -10.18 -6.79 -21.21
N GLY A 47 -9.18 -7.16 -20.40
CA GLY A 47 -8.99 -6.66 -19.04
C GLY A 47 -7.58 -6.14 -18.84
N LEU A 48 -7.44 -5.10 -18.03
CA LEU A 48 -6.19 -4.41 -17.75
C LEU A 48 -5.83 -4.51 -16.28
N ALA A 49 -4.55 -4.67 -16.03
CA ALA A 49 -3.97 -4.52 -14.68
C ALA A 49 -2.59 -3.87 -14.78
N ALA A 50 -2.16 -3.22 -13.72
CA ALA A 50 -0.81 -2.69 -13.60
C ALA A 50 -0.18 -3.15 -12.28
N GLY A 51 1.11 -3.40 -12.30
CA GLY A 51 1.86 -3.81 -11.12
C GLY A 51 3.34 -3.47 -11.23
N VAL A 52 3.99 -3.47 -10.08
CA VAL A 52 5.44 -3.31 -10.01
C VAL A 52 6.09 -4.61 -10.49
N ALA A 53 7.05 -4.52 -11.42
CA ALA A 53 7.88 -5.64 -11.83
C ALA A 53 9.31 -5.16 -12.08
N PHE A 54 10.27 -5.86 -11.48
CA PHE A 54 11.68 -5.66 -11.79
C PHE A 54 12.01 -6.23 -13.17
N GLU A 55 13.09 -5.75 -13.78
CA GLU A 55 13.40 -6.05 -15.18
C GLU A 55 13.54 -7.57 -15.45
N ASN A 56 14.20 -8.30 -14.56
CA ASN A 56 14.38 -9.75 -14.69
C ASN A 56 13.08 -10.56 -14.47
N GLU A 57 12.15 -10.06 -13.68
CA GLU A 57 10.84 -10.70 -13.48
C GLU A 57 9.94 -10.58 -14.71
N ARG A 58 10.11 -9.52 -15.50
CA ARG A 58 9.32 -9.28 -16.71
C ARG A 58 9.49 -10.40 -17.73
N GLU A 59 10.69 -10.96 -17.88
CA GLU A 59 10.94 -12.10 -18.74
C GLU A 59 10.22 -13.35 -18.23
N GLY A 60 10.20 -13.53 -16.89
CA GLY A 60 9.50 -14.65 -16.25
C GLY A 60 7.98 -14.59 -16.37
N LEU A 61 7.38 -13.39 -16.43
CA LEU A 61 5.94 -13.22 -16.52
C LEU A 61 5.36 -13.92 -17.76
N GLY A 62 5.95 -13.76 -18.93
CA GLY A 62 5.49 -14.42 -20.15
C GLY A 62 5.71 -15.93 -20.13
N GLY A 63 6.90 -16.38 -19.77
CA GLY A 63 7.28 -17.78 -19.78
C GLY A 63 6.67 -18.62 -18.65
N LEU A 64 6.46 -18.03 -17.49
CA LEU A 64 5.96 -18.71 -16.30
C LEU A 64 4.44 -18.55 -16.14
N ILE A 65 3.94 -17.30 -16.14
CA ILE A 65 2.53 -17.03 -15.82
C ILE A 65 1.61 -17.38 -17.00
N GLY A 66 2.04 -17.15 -18.23
CA GLY A 66 1.25 -17.47 -19.41
C GLY A 66 0.68 -18.90 -19.39
N PRO A 67 1.50 -19.94 -19.20
CA PRO A 67 1.01 -21.33 -19.13
C PRO A 67 -0.02 -21.60 -18.02
N TYR A 68 0.00 -20.81 -16.93
CA TYR A 68 -0.95 -20.96 -15.82
C TYR A 68 -2.30 -20.29 -16.07
N LEU A 69 -2.36 -19.27 -16.92
CA LEU A 69 -3.56 -18.45 -17.14
C LEU A 69 -4.21 -18.68 -18.50
N ILE A 70 -3.44 -19.00 -19.55
CA ILE A 70 -3.99 -19.27 -20.89
C ILE A 70 -4.98 -20.44 -20.84
N GLY A 71 -6.15 -20.25 -21.44
CA GLY A 71 -7.23 -21.24 -21.48
C GLY A 71 -8.15 -21.26 -20.26
N MET A 72 -7.85 -20.48 -19.20
CA MET A 72 -8.72 -20.35 -18.04
C MET A 72 -9.88 -19.39 -18.29
N ASP A 73 -10.97 -19.57 -17.55
CA ASP A 73 -12.05 -18.60 -17.48
C ASP A 73 -11.64 -17.45 -16.52
N PRO A 74 -11.48 -16.22 -17.03
CA PRO A 74 -11.08 -15.08 -16.21
C PRO A 74 -12.14 -14.63 -15.21
N THR A 75 -13.39 -15.08 -15.34
CA THR A 75 -14.48 -14.76 -14.40
C THR A 75 -14.53 -15.69 -13.19
N ASP A 76 -13.84 -16.84 -13.26
CA ASP A 76 -13.64 -17.73 -12.10
C ASP A 76 -12.54 -17.17 -11.20
N ILE A 77 -12.84 -16.06 -10.52
CA ILE A 77 -11.89 -15.36 -9.65
C ILE A 77 -11.26 -16.29 -8.59
N PRO A 78 -12.00 -17.18 -7.91
CA PRO A 78 -11.39 -18.10 -6.95
C PRO A 78 -10.30 -18.98 -7.56
N LEU A 79 -10.52 -19.52 -8.75
CA LEU A 79 -9.54 -20.35 -9.45
C LEU A 79 -8.35 -19.52 -9.94
N ILE A 80 -8.59 -18.35 -10.48
CA ILE A 80 -7.52 -17.39 -10.86
C ILE A 80 -6.65 -17.06 -9.64
N HIS A 81 -7.26 -16.69 -8.51
CA HIS A 81 -6.52 -16.39 -7.28
C HIS A 81 -5.67 -17.59 -6.81
N GLN A 82 -6.22 -18.79 -6.84
CA GLN A 82 -5.47 -20.02 -6.53
C GLN A 82 -4.25 -20.19 -7.45
N ARG A 83 -4.41 -19.99 -8.75
CA ARG A 83 -3.29 -20.11 -9.71
C ARG A 83 -2.21 -19.06 -9.49
N LEU A 84 -2.59 -17.81 -9.23
CA LEU A 84 -1.63 -16.76 -8.90
C LEU A 84 -0.89 -17.04 -7.59
N ARG A 85 -1.55 -17.66 -6.61
CA ARG A 85 -0.90 -18.15 -5.39
C ARG A 85 0.11 -19.27 -5.67
N GLU A 86 -0.23 -20.25 -6.51
CA GLU A 86 0.68 -21.33 -6.92
C GLU A 86 1.92 -20.76 -7.61
N VAL A 87 1.75 -19.82 -8.54
CA VAL A 87 2.85 -19.15 -9.26
C VAL A 87 3.72 -18.33 -8.29
N SER A 88 3.16 -17.74 -7.24
CA SER A 88 3.93 -16.96 -6.26
C SER A 88 4.93 -17.80 -5.45
N TYR A 89 4.82 -19.12 -5.46
CA TYR A 89 5.85 -20.02 -4.90
C TYR A 89 7.06 -20.21 -5.82
N LEU A 90 6.92 -19.86 -7.09
CA LEU A 90 7.96 -20.00 -8.11
C LEU A 90 8.64 -18.69 -8.49
N GLY A 91 8.15 -17.57 -7.97
CA GLY A 91 8.66 -16.24 -8.25
C GLY A 91 8.03 -15.17 -7.38
N TRP A 92 8.05 -13.91 -7.84
CA TRP A 92 7.44 -12.80 -7.13
C TRP A 92 5.91 -12.92 -7.06
N ARG A 93 5.29 -12.27 -6.07
CA ARG A 93 3.83 -12.23 -5.91
C ARG A 93 3.19 -11.44 -7.06
N ASN A 94 2.42 -12.13 -7.89
CA ASN A 94 1.77 -11.53 -9.07
C ASN A 94 0.25 -11.44 -8.93
N PHE A 95 -0.24 -11.26 -7.70
CA PHE A 95 -1.67 -11.14 -7.41
C PHE A 95 -2.34 -9.92 -8.07
N TRP A 96 -1.56 -8.88 -8.39
CA TRP A 96 -2.04 -7.70 -9.12
C TRP A 96 -2.70 -8.05 -10.46
N ILE A 97 -2.36 -9.19 -11.07
CA ILE A 97 -2.97 -9.70 -12.31
C ILE A 97 -4.46 -10.00 -12.13
N GLU A 98 -4.90 -10.33 -10.93
CA GLU A 98 -6.31 -10.56 -10.60
C GLU A 98 -7.20 -9.36 -10.98
N ALA A 99 -6.68 -8.15 -10.91
CA ALA A 99 -7.41 -6.94 -11.28
C ALA A 99 -7.88 -6.95 -12.74
N ALA A 100 -7.08 -7.52 -13.67
CA ALA A 100 -7.50 -7.68 -15.07
C ALA A 100 -8.67 -8.65 -15.21
N CYS A 101 -8.74 -9.70 -14.39
CA CYS A 101 -9.87 -10.64 -14.37
C CYS A 101 -11.14 -9.99 -13.81
N TRP A 102 -11.01 -9.16 -12.76
CA TRP A 102 -12.12 -8.36 -12.25
C TRP A 102 -12.63 -7.34 -13.29
N ASP A 103 -11.73 -6.73 -14.06
CA ASP A 103 -12.09 -5.82 -15.16
C ASP A 103 -12.87 -6.56 -16.26
N ILE A 104 -12.42 -7.76 -16.67
CA ILE A 104 -13.15 -8.61 -17.61
C ILE A 104 -14.53 -8.96 -17.05
N ARG A 105 -14.59 -9.41 -15.81
CA ARG A 105 -15.85 -9.77 -15.17
C ARG A 105 -16.83 -8.61 -15.14
N GLY A 106 -16.35 -7.40 -14.79
CA GLY A 106 -17.14 -6.19 -14.82
C GLY A 106 -17.74 -5.89 -16.19
N LYS A 107 -16.92 -6.03 -17.25
CA LYS A 107 -17.34 -5.82 -18.64
C LYS A 107 -18.39 -6.85 -19.09
N VAL A 108 -18.19 -8.11 -18.74
CA VAL A 108 -19.13 -9.20 -19.07
C VAL A 108 -20.47 -9.03 -18.35
N GLU A 109 -20.46 -8.65 -17.07
CA GLU A 109 -21.69 -8.44 -16.30
C GLU A 109 -22.32 -7.06 -16.53
N GLY A 110 -21.64 -6.17 -17.29
CA GLY A 110 -22.09 -4.77 -17.49
C GLY A 110 -22.12 -3.95 -16.21
N LYS A 111 -21.22 -4.24 -15.26
CA LYS A 111 -21.14 -3.59 -13.95
C LYS A 111 -19.73 -3.11 -13.66
N PRO A 112 -19.55 -1.97 -12.99
CA PRO A 112 -18.24 -1.58 -12.48
C PRO A 112 -17.82 -2.51 -11.34
N VAL A 113 -16.50 -2.69 -11.16
CA VAL A 113 -15.95 -3.61 -10.15
C VAL A 113 -16.47 -3.30 -8.74
N TRP A 114 -16.61 -2.04 -8.36
CA TRP A 114 -17.15 -1.68 -7.05
C TRP A 114 -18.56 -2.26 -6.82
N ALA A 115 -19.41 -2.32 -7.86
CA ALA A 115 -20.76 -2.90 -7.75
C ALA A 115 -20.72 -4.42 -7.62
N LEU A 116 -19.77 -5.08 -8.30
CA LEU A 116 -19.54 -6.53 -8.13
C LEU A 116 -19.09 -6.88 -6.70
N LEU A 117 -18.36 -5.96 -6.07
CA LEU A 117 -17.88 -6.09 -4.69
C LEU A 117 -18.91 -5.67 -3.63
N GLY A 118 -20.14 -5.32 -4.03
CA GLY A 118 -21.19 -4.92 -3.11
C GLY A 118 -21.15 -3.46 -2.67
N GLY A 119 -20.38 -2.63 -3.37
CA GLY A 119 -20.32 -1.19 -3.15
C GLY A 119 -21.63 -0.47 -3.52
N ARG A 120 -21.74 0.80 -3.15
CA ARG A 120 -22.92 1.63 -3.37
C ARG A 120 -22.65 2.65 -4.47
N GLU A 121 -23.63 2.87 -5.35
CA GLU A 121 -23.58 3.92 -6.34
C GLU A 121 -23.44 5.30 -5.68
N GLY A 122 -22.57 6.16 -6.25
CA GLY A 122 -22.33 7.51 -5.73
C GLY A 122 -21.49 7.55 -4.44
N GLY A 123 -20.96 6.40 -3.98
CA GLY A 123 -20.03 6.34 -2.87
C GLY A 123 -18.77 7.16 -3.16
N ARG A 124 -18.36 7.98 -2.18
CA ARG A 124 -17.09 8.72 -2.21
C ARG A 124 -16.19 8.21 -1.11
N ALA A 125 -14.92 7.98 -1.42
CA ALA A 125 -13.90 7.71 -0.42
C ALA A 125 -13.21 9.02 -0.05
N GLU A 126 -13.00 9.25 1.23
CA GLU A 126 -12.08 10.27 1.67
C GLU A 126 -10.66 9.81 1.39
N VAL A 127 -9.84 10.71 0.86
CA VAL A 127 -8.44 10.44 0.54
C VAL A 127 -7.55 11.42 1.28
N TYR A 128 -6.33 11.01 1.57
CA TYR A 128 -5.31 11.88 2.11
C TYR A 128 -4.20 12.14 1.10
N ALA A 129 -3.53 13.27 1.22
CA ALA A 129 -2.30 13.52 0.49
C ALA A 129 -1.16 12.73 1.14
N SER A 130 -0.54 11.83 0.38
CA SER A 130 0.62 11.06 0.83
C SER A 130 1.90 11.77 0.39
N THR A 131 2.74 12.18 1.33
CA THR A 131 4.07 12.70 1.01
C THR A 131 5.05 11.55 0.83
N GLY A 132 6.16 11.76 0.10
CA GLY A 132 7.09 10.68 -0.23
C GLY A 132 8.53 10.93 0.26
N GLU A 133 8.93 12.18 0.40
CA GLU A 133 10.29 12.57 0.80
C GLU A 133 10.32 13.02 2.26
N VAL A 134 11.48 12.95 2.89
CA VAL A 134 11.73 13.62 4.19
C VAL A 134 12.17 15.05 3.91
N HIS A 135 11.53 16.02 4.56
CA HIS A 135 11.86 17.43 4.45
C HIS A 135 12.12 18.07 5.82
N PRO A 136 12.92 19.15 5.88
CA PRO A 136 13.02 19.96 7.07
C PRO A 136 11.64 20.45 7.54
N PRO A 137 11.45 20.69 8.87
CA PRO A 137 10.14 21.03 9.45
C PRO A 137 9.40 22.18 8.76
N GLU A 138 10.10 23.28 8.46
CA GLU A 138 9.51 24.47 7.84
C GLU A 138 9.09 24.21 6.39
N GLN A 139 9.94 23.51 5.62
CA GLN A 139 9.63 23.15 4.24
C GLN A 139 8.42 22.21 4.16
N ARG A 140 8.35 21.22 5.08
CA ARG A 140 7.20 20.33 5.17
C ARG A 140 5.93 21.09 5.53
N ALA A 141 6.00 22.03 6.46
CA ALA A 141 4.85 22.85 6.84
C ALA A 141 4.32 23.68 5.63
N GLU A 142 5.22 24.28 4.85
CA GLU A 142 4.83 25.01 3.64
C GLU A 142 4.17 24.12 2.59
N GLU A 143 4.71 22.91 2.38
CA GLU A 143 4.13 21.94 1.46
C GLU A 143 2.71 21.55 1.89
N VAL A 144 2.51 21.26 3.19
CA VAL A 144 1.19 20.88 3.71
C VAL A 144 0.18 22.03 3.60
N LEU A 145 0.61 23.28 3.76
CA LEU A 145 -0.25 24.45 3.52
C LEU A 145 -0.73 24.48 2.04
N ARG A 146 0.16 24.19 1.07
CA ARG A 146 -0.23 24.10 -0.35
C ARG A 146 -1.22 22.95 -0.60
N LEU A 147 -1.01 21.77 0.02
CA LEU A 147 -1.95 20.65 -0.07
C LEU A 147 -3.33 21.02 0.49
N ARG A 148 -3.37 21.76 1.60
CA ARG A 148 -4.62 22.29 2.16
C ARG A 148 -5.34 23.24 1.18
N GLU A 149 -4.59 24.14 0.52
CA GLU A 149 -5.14 25.03 -0.52
C GLU A 149 -5.70 24.26 -1.73
N MET A 150 -5.11 23.09 -2.06
CA MET A 150 -5.63 22.17 -3.08
C MET A 150 -6.92 21.44 -2.66
N GLY A 151 -7.32 21.57 -1.39
CA GLY A 151 -8.57 21.00 -0.86
C GLY A 151 -8.42 19.71 -0.07
N PHE A 152 -7.20 19.20 0.13
CA PHE A 152 -6.98 18.06 1.02
C PHE A 152 -7.32 18.40 2.46
N ARG A 153 -7.94 17.45 3.16
CA ARG A 153 -8.32 17.56 4.59
C ARG A 153 -7.43 16.74 5.49
N THR A 154 -6.67 15.81 4.91
CA THR A 154 -5.79 14.89 5.62
C THR A 154 -4.48 14.78 4.86
N VAL A 155 -3.37 14.70 5.57
CA VAL A 155 -2.03 14.46 5.01
C VAL A 155 -1.31 13.38 5.80
N LYS A 156 -0.57 12.51 5.09
CA LYS A 156 0.38 11.56 5.67
C LYS A 156 1.80 12.10 5.47
N LEU A 157 2.50 12.35 6.57
CA LEU A 157 3.88 12.84 6.60
C LEU A 157 4.85 11.66 6.54
N ARG A 158 6.05 11.88 5.98
CA ARG A 158 7.15 10.91 6.06
C ARG A 158 8.12 11.32 7.15
N VAL A 159 8.41 10.38 8.06
CA VAL A 159 9.35 10.54 9.15
C VAL A 159 10.36 9.41 9.09
N HIS A 160 11.63 9.72 8.85
CA HIS A 160 12.67 8.70 8.62
C HIS A 160 14.06 9.24 8.98
N SER A 161 14.16 10.13 9.97
CA SER A 161 15.43 10.71 10.43
C SER A 161 16.15 9.77 11.40
N PHE A 162 17.48 9.86 11.46
CA PHE A 162 18.24 9.14 12.50
C PHE A 162 17.99 9.70 13.89
N ASP A 163 17.87 11.03 14.00
CA ASP A 163 17.50 11.69 15.25
C ASP A 163 15.97 11.76 15.40
N PRO A 164 15.38 11.12 16.42
CA PRO A 164 13.96 11.19 16.69
C PRO A 164 13.43 12.61 16.88
N ALA A 165 14.28 13.54 17.36
CA ALA A 165 13.88 14.91 17.57
C ALA A 165 13.55 15.66 16.27
N GLU A 166 14.20 15.32 15.16
CA GLU A 166 13.92 15.91 13.84
C GLU A 166 12.52 15.48 13.34
N ASP A 167 12.19 14.19 13.49
CA ASP A 167 10.87 13.65 13.13
C ASP A 167 9.76 14.32 13.95
N ILE A 168 9.97 14.48 15.26
CA ILE A 168 9.03 15.16 16.16
C ILE A 168 8.90 16.64 15.80
N ALA A 169 10.01 17.30 15.50
CA ALA A 169 10.01 18.71 15.10
C ALA A 169 9.22 18.96 13.81
N GLN A 170 9.31 18.02 12.84
CA GLN A 170 8.53 18.08 11.60
C GLN A 170 7.03 18.00 11.89
N VAL A 171 6.58 17.04 12.70
CA VAL A 171 5.17 16.88 13.09
C VAL A 171 4.67 18.14 13.80
N ALA A 172 5.44 18.64 14.77
CA ALA A 172 5.12 19.86 15.53
C ALA A 172 5.00 21.10 14.62
N ALA A 173 5.91 21.27 13.65
CA ALA A 173 5.88 22.38 12.72
C ALA A 173 4.63 22.34 11.82
N VAL A 174 4.28 21.16 11.29
CA VAL A 174 3.08 20.99 10.48
C VAL A 174 1.82 21.26 11.29
N ARG A 175 1.69 20.70 12.51
CA ARG A 175 0.54 20.96 13.38
C ARG A 175 0.37 22.43 13.69
N ARG A 176 1.46 23.14 14.01
CA ARG A 176 1.41 24.60 14.22
C ARG A 176 0.92 25.35 12.98
N ALA A 177 1.33 24.93 11.79
CA ALA A 177 0.97 25.59 10.54
C ALA A 177 -0.49 25.38 10.13
N VAL A 178 -1.02 24.19 10.32
CA VAL A 178 -2.40 23.85 9.87
C VAL A 178 -3.44 23.96 10.98
N GLY A 179 -3.04 23.97 12.26
CA GLY A 179 -3.97 23.91 13.38
C GLY A 179 -4.91 22.70 13.24
N ASP A 180 -6.18 22.89 13.56
CA ASP A 180 -7.22 21.85 13.47
C ASP A 180 -7.83 21.71 12.06
N SER A 181 -7.31 22.47 11.07
CA SER A 181 -7.88 22.48 9.73
C SER A 181 -7.56 21.23 8.88
N MET A 182 -6.59 20.42 9.31
CA MET A 182 -6.20 19.16 8.67
C MET A 182 -5.94 18.07 9.70
N ALA A 183 -6.36 16.84 9.38
CA ALA A 183 -5.91 15.65 10.09
C ALA A 183 -4.50 15.25 9.62
N LEU A 184 -3.68 14.75 10.54
CA LEU A 184 -2.31 14.33 10.29
C LEU A 184 -2.17 12.83 10.52
N GLY A 185 -1.58 12.11 9.58
CA GLY A 185 -0.98 10.81 9.78
C GLY A 185 0.52 10.89 9.58
N VAL A 186 1.24 9.92 10.07
CA VAL A 186 2.68 9.78 9.85
C VAL A 186 3.02 8.38 9.39
N ASP A 187 4.05 8.26 8.56
CA ASP A 187 4.59 6.99 8.10
C ASP A 187 6.09 6.96 8.39
N ALA A 188 6.50 5.99 9.20
CA ALA A 188 7.88 5.82 9.61
C ALA A 188 8.68 4.90 8.67
N ASN A 189 8.00 4.21 7.74
CA ASN A 189 8.60 3.27 6.77
C ASN A 189 9.60 2.28 7.40
N GLN A 190 9.28 1.74 8.58
CA GLN A 190 10.07 0.72 9.24
C GLN A 190 9.58 -0.70 8.92
N GLY A 191 8.42 -0.83 8.25
CA GLY A 191 7.85 -2.13 7.87
C GLY A 191 8.83 -2.98 7.05
N TRP A 192 9.64 -2.34 6.23
CA TRP A 192 10.70 -2.96 5.43
C TRP A 192 11.87 -1.98 5.28
N ARG A 193 13.04 -2.36 5.74
CA ARG A 193 14.22 -1.49 5.73
C ARG A 193 15.04 -1.70 4.47
N VAL A 194 15.33 -0.61 3.76
CA VAL A 194 16.26 -0.59 2.63
C VAL A 194 17.44 0.33 2.95
N ALA A 195 18.60 -0.24 3.15
CA ALA A 195 19.88 0.46 3.35
C ALA A 195 20.87 0.04 2.27
N LEU A 196 20.46 0.21 1.00
CA LEU A 196 21.23 -0.30 -0.14
C LEU A 196 22.23 0.73 -0.65
N ILE A 197 21.92 2.02 -0.62
CA ILE A 197 22.76 3.12 -1.10
C ILE A 197 23.22 3.94 0.09
N ASP A 198 22.28 4.57 0.80
CA ASP A 198 22.56 5.22 2.07
C ASP A 198 22.02 4.37 3.21
N ASP A 199 22.53 4.58 4.42
CA ASP A 199 22.02 3.93 5.63
C ASP A 199 20.60 4.44 5.95
N ALA A 200 19.81 3.63 6.63
CA ALA A 200 18.45 3.94 7.04
C ALA A 200 18.30 3.75 8.54
N PRO A 201 17.53 4.59 9.23
CA PRO A 201 17.24 4.40 10.64
C PRO A 201 16.54 3.05 10.85
N LEU A 202 16.81 2.42 11.99
CA LEU A 202 16.08 1.25 12.46
C LEU A 202 15.42 1.61 13.79
N TRP A 203 14.11 1.47 13.85
CA TRP A 203 13.35 1.72 15.05
C TRP A 203 13.17 0.43 15.84
N ASP A 204 13.34 0.55 17.15
CA ASP A 204 12.92 -0.45 18.13
C ASP A 204 11.63 -0.01 18.82
N LEU A 205 11.09 -0.86 19.67
CA LEU A 205 9.85 -0.62 20.40
C LEU A 205 9.93 0.63 21.27
N ASP A 206 11.08 0.89 21.92
CA ASP A 206 11.25 2.06 22.80
C ASP A 206 11.21 3.36 22.00
N ARG A 207 11.88 3.41 20.85
CA ARG A 207 11.80 4.55 19.93
C ARG A 207 10.38 4.75 19.40
N ALA A 208 9.70 3.68 18.98
CA ALA A 208 8.34 3.75 18.49
C ALA A 208 7.36 4.27 19.55
N LEU A 209 7.48 3.82 20.81
CA LEU A 209 6.68 4.31 21.93
C LEU A 209 6.97 5.76 22.26
N HIS A 210 8.25 6.19 22.26
CA HIS A 210 8.63 7.57 22.46
C HIS A 210 8.01 8.49 21.40
N PHE A 211 8.13 8.11 20.14
CA PHE A 211 7.55 8.85 19.01
C PHE A 211 6.01 8.88 19.08
N ALA A 212 5.37 7.77 19.42
CA ALA A 212 3.91 7.70 19.59
C ALA A 212 3.42 8.65 20.72
N GLY A 213 4.18 8.80 21.80
CA GLY A 213 3.91 9.76 22.84
C GLY A 213 3.91 11.20 22.32
N ALA A 214 4.95 11.57 21.57
CA ALA A 214 5.05 12.89 20.95
C ALA A 214 3.95 13.14 19.90
N CYS A 215 3.60 12.12 19.11
CA CYS A 215 2.49 12.19 18.16
C CYS A 215 1.14 12.43 18.84
N ALA A 216 0.91 11.84 20.02
CA ALA A 216 -0.31 12.08 20.80
C ALA A 216 -0.42 13.54 21.26
N ASP A 217 0.71 14.17 21.64
CA ASP A 217 0.75 15.58 22.03
C ASP A 217 0.47 16.55 20.86
N HIS A 218 0.57 16.06 19.64
CA HIS A 218 0.32 16.82 18.40
C HIS A 218 -0.93 16.36 17.64
N ASP A 219 -1.82 15.61 18.29
CA ASP A 219 -3.09 15.12 17.70
C ASP A 219 -2.89 14.43 16.35
N VAL A 220 -1.92 13.53 16.26
CA VAL A 220 -1.70 12.68 15.08
C VAL A 220 -2.74 11.56 15.07
N GLY A 221 -3.41 11.36 13.96
CA GLY A 221 -4.50 10.40 13.81
C GLY A 221 -4.05 8.95 13.67
N TRP A 222 -2.85 8.68 13.12
CA TRP A 222 -2.26 7.33 13.05
C TRP A 222 -0.75 7.39 12.79
N ILE A 223 -0.06 6.31 13.18
CA ILE A 223 1.35 6.05 12.86
C ILE A 223 1.41 4.76 12.03
N GLU A 224 1.94 4.88 10.80
CA GLU A 224 2.08 3.80 9.84
C GLU A 224 3.49 3.21 9.89
N GLU A 225 3.58 1.89 9.86
CA GLU A 225 4.82 1.11 9.82
C GLU A 225 5.92 1.56 10.81
N PRO A 226 5.64 1.69 12.11
CA PRO A 226 6.65 2.13 13.08
C PRO A 226 7.70 1.06 13.44
N LEU A 227 7.47 -0.22 13.07
CA LEU A 227 8.36 -1.37 13.30
C LEU A 227 8.36 -2.29 12.08
N ASP A 228 9.31 -3.23 12.05
CA ASP A 228 9.38 -4.28 11.02
C ASP A 228 8.03 -5.00 10.85
N MET A 229 7.62 -5.25 9.61
CA MET A 229 6.31 -5.82 9.29
C MET A 229 6.11 -7.26 9.81
N TYR A 230 7.16 -7.95 10.22
CA TYR A 230 7.12 -9.29 10.82
C TYR A 230 7.26 -9.28 12.34
N ALA A 231 7.50 -8.13 12.94
CA ALA A 231 7.57 -7.95 14.39
C ALA A 231 6.17 -7.95 15.05
N TYR A 232 5.36 -8.97 14.74
CA TYR A 232 3.93 -9.01 15.08
C TYR A 232 3.64 -8.84 16.58
N ASP A 233 4.48 -9.37 17.44
CA ASP A 233 4.31 -9.28 18.89
C ASP A 233 4.67 -7.89 19.42
N GLU A 234 5.77 -7.30 18.93
CA GLU A 234 6.16 -5.92 19.28
C GLU A 234 5.18 -4.90 18.74
N LEU A 235 4.65 -5.11 17.52
CA LEU A 235 3.57 -4.30 16.94
C LEU A 235 2.31 -4.37 17.81
N ALA A 236 1.93 -5.57 18.28
CA ALA A 236 0.79 -5.74 19.18
C ALA A 236 1.02 -5.05 20.54
N GLU A 237 2.23 -5.14 21.09
CA GLU A 237 2.59 -4.42 22.31
C GLU A 237 2.51 -2.91 22.10
N LEU A 238 3.06 -2.40 20.99
CA LEU A 238 3.00 -0.98 20.65
C LEU A 238 1.56 -0.51 20.50
N ALA A 239 0.71 -1.21 19.74
CA ALA A 239 -0.70 -0.87 19.56
C ALA A 239 -1.45 -0.82 20.90
N SER A 240 -1.17 -1.76 21.82
CA SER A 240 -1.81 -1.81 23.13
C SER A 240 -1.40 -0.66 24.07
N ARG A 241 -0.23 -0.07 23.87
CA ARG A 241 0.36 0.97 24.74
C ARG A 241 0.28 2.38 24.15
N SER A 242 0.15 2.48 22.83
CA SER A 242 0.06 3.75 22.12
C SER A 242 -1.31 4.41 22.34
N LYS A 243 -1.31 5.75 22.45
CA LYS A 243 -2.54 6.56 22.41
C LYS A 243 -2.93 6.93 20.97
N VAL A 244 -2.00 6.77 20.04
CA VAL A 244 -2.20 7.02 18.61
C VAL A 244 -2.38 5.68 17.92
N PRO A 245 -3.42 5.48 17.11
CA PRO A 245 -3.62 4.24 16.35
C PRO A 245 -2.41 3.84 15.52
N ILE A 246 -2.07 2.55 15.53
CA ILE A 246 -0.97 1.98 14.76
C ILE A 246 -1.53 1.34 13.49
N ALA A 247 -0.94 1.70 12.36
CA ALA A 247 -1.35 1.26 11.03
C ALA A 247 -0.23 0.50 10.31
N GLY A 248 -0.60 -0.40 9.39
CA GLY A 248 0.36 -1.09 8.54
C GLY A 248 -0.22 -2.25 7.77
N GLY A 249 0.65 -2.92 7.03
CA GLY A 249 0.27 -4.11 6.27
C GLY A 249 0.43 -4.00 4.76
N GLU A 250 0.96 -2.92 4.21
CA GLU A 250 1.04 -2.70 2.76
C GLU A 250 1.79 -3.80 2.01
N LEU A 251 2.90 -4.30 2.59
CA LEU A 251 3.73 -5.35 1.98
C LEU A 251 3.47 -6.76 2.54
N ASN A 252 2.60 -6.90 3.53
CA ASN A 252 2.29 -8.21 4.10
C ASN A 252 1.60 -9.12 3.09
N GLY A 253 2.03 -10.38 3.06
CA GLY A 253 1.75 -11.34 2.00
C GLY A 253 0.48 -12.14 2.14
N GLY A 254 -0.65 -11.52 1.80
CA GLY A 254 -1.90 -12.23 1.66
C GLY A 254 -2.60 -12.58 2.98
N TRP A 255 -3.75 -13.24 2.86
CA TRP A 255 -4.66 -13.50 3.97
C TRP A 255 -4.02 -14.20 5.17
N GLN A 256 -3.05 -15.09 4.95
CA GLN A 256 -2.48 -15.88 6.05
C GLN A 256 -1.67 -15.01 7.04
N GLU A 257 -0.91 -14.04 6.54
CA GLU A 257 -0.17 -13.10 7.38
C GLU A 257 -1.15 -12.17 8.12
N PHE A 258 -2.13 -11.61 7.41
CA PHE A 258 -3.16 -10.77 8.02
C PHE A 258 -3.96 -11.48 9.11
N LYS A 259 -4.24 -12.79 8.93
CA LYS A 259 -4.90 -13.58 9.96
C LYS A 259 -4.08 -13.62 11.25
N VAL A 260 -2.77 -13.84 11.15
CA VAL A 260 -1.88 -13.84 12.33
C VAL A 260 -1.85 -12.46 13.00
N MET A 261 -1.70 -11.39 12.22
CA MET A 261 -1.70 -10.02 12.74
C MET A 261 -3.02 -9.66 13.44
N LEU A 262 -4.16 -10.06 12.84
CA LEU A 262 -5.49 -9.86 13.42
C LEU A 262 -5.69 -10.65 14.72
N GLU A 263 -5.15 -11.87 14.81
CA GLU A 263 -5.21 -12.69 16.02
C GLU A 263 -4.34 -12.13 17.15
N LYS A 264 -3.22 -11.51 16.80
CA LYS A 264 -2.30 -10.88 17.76
C LYS A 264 -2.71 -9.45 18.14
N GLY A 265 -3.50 -8.77 17.31
CA GLY A 265 -3.81 -7.35 17.49
C GLY A 265 -2.63 -6.45 17.13
N SER A 266 -1.88 -6.80 16.09
CA SER A 266 -0.66 -6.08 15.69
C SER A 266 -0.91 -4.65 15.21
N TYR A 267 -2.12 -4.35 14.71
CA TYR A 267 -2.51 -3.03 14.23
C TYR A 267 -3.94 -2.66 14.66
N ASP A 268 -4.18 -1.37 14.78
CA ASP A 268 -5.53 -0.79 14.92
C ASP A 268 -6.15 -0.50 13.53
N ILE A 269 -5.31 -0.20 12.53
CA ILE A 269 -5.70 0.13 11.16
C ILE A 269 -4.94 -0.79 10.20
N TYR A 270 -5.66 -1.62 9.46
CA TYR A 270 -5.09 -2.55 8.49
C TYR A 270 -5.07 -1.96 7.09
N GLN A 271 -3.91 -1.99 6.43
CA GLN A 271 -3.64 -1.32 5.16
C GLN A 271 -3.12 -2.30 4.07
N PRO A 272 -3.87 -3.38 3.76
CA PRO A 272 -3.42 -4.28 2.71
C PRO A 272 -3.38 -3.57 1.35
N ASP A 273 -2.40 -3.95 0.53
CA ASP A 273 -2.28 -3.51 -0.86
C ASP A 273 -2.70 -4.63 -1.81
N ALA A 274 -3.61 -4.34 -2.73
CA ALA A 274 -4.10 -5.34 -3.69
C ALA A 274 -3.08 -5.69 -4.79
N THR A 275 -2.07 -4.86 -5.00
CA THR A 275 -1.02 -5.10 -5.99
C THR A 275 0.20 -5.82 -5.40
N MET A 276 0.57 -5.50 -4.17
CA MET A 276 1.76 -6.03 -3.50
C MET A 276 1.47 -7.17 -2.52
N GLY A 277 0.29 -7.18 -1.90
CA GLY A 277 -0.12 -8.17 -0.91
C GLY A 277 -0.69 -9.46 -1.49
N GLY A 278 -2.00 -9.60 -1.52
CA GLY A 278 -2.69 -10.84 -1.90
C GLY A 278 -3.82 -10.67 -2.92
N GLY A 279 -3.78 -9.62 -3.75
CA GLY A 279 -4.82 -9.31 -4.70
C GLY A 279 -6.10 -8.75 -4.05
N ILE A 280 -7.06 -8.41 -4.87
CA ILE A 280 -8.38 -7.94 -4.42
C ILE A 280 -9.07 -8.99 -3.53
N THR A 281 -8.91 -10.28 -3.86
CA THR A 281 -9.53 -11.36 -3.09
C THR A 281 -9.08 -11.39 -1.62
N ASP A 282 -7.79 -11.27 -1.35
CA ASP A 282 -7.30 -11.32 0.03
C ASP A 282 -7.55 -9.99 0.77
N THR A 283 -7.46 -8.84 0.08
CA THR A 283 -7.82 -7.55 0.69
C THR A 283 -9.28 -7.50 1.13
N LEU A 284 -10.20 -8.14 0.37
CA LEU A 284 -11.60 -8.28 0.77
C LEU A 284 -11.79 -9.18 2.01
N LYS A 285 -10.98 -10.22 2.19
CA LYS A 285 -11.00 -11.03 3.41
C LYS A 285 -10.54 -10.22 4.63
N VAL A 286 -9.52 -9.38 4.45
CA VAL A 286 -9.03 -8.47 5.49
C VAL A 286 -10.13 -7.45 5.85
N LEU A 287 -10.73 -6.80 4.85
CA LEU A 287 -11.86 -5.87 5.05
C LEU A 287 -12.97 -6.51 5.89
N LYS A 288 -13.40 -7.72 5.52
CA LYS A 288 -14.45 -8.45 6.25
C LYS A 288 -14.03 -8.73 7.68
N ALA A 289 -12.81 -9.22 7.88
CA ALA A 289 -12.30 -9.56 9.21
C ALA A 289 -12.12 -8.34 10.13
N CYS A 290 -11.73 -7.20 9.57
CA CYS A 290 -11.69 -5.91 10.28
C CYS A 290 -13.12 -5.49 10.70
N GLY A 291 -14.09 -5.55 9.78
CA GLY A 291 -15.48 -5.21 10.07
C GLY A 291 -16.09 -6.07 11.19
N GLU A 292 -15.81 -7.39 11.19
CA GLU A 292 -16.25 -8.32 12.25
C GLU A 292 -15.65 -8.01 13.62
N ARG A 293 -14.49 -7.34 13.68
CA ARG A 293 -13.76 -6.98 14.90
C ARG A 293 -13.89 -5.51 15.30
N GLY A 294 -14.56 -4.68 14.49
CA GLY A 294 -14.65 -3.24 14.71
C GLY A 294 -13.32 -2.51 14.51
N LEU A 295 -12.40 -3.09 13.72
CA LEU A 295 -11.11 -2.50 13.38
C LEU A 295 -11.21 -1.64 12.12
N ALA A 296 -10.33 -0.64 12.02
CA ALA A 296 -10.24 0.21 10.84
C ALA A 296 -9.55 -0.51 9.66
N TYR A 297 -10.00 -0.17 8.45
CA TYR A 297 -9.44 -0.68 7.21
C TYR A 297 -9.28 0.47 6.22
N THR A 298 -8.05 0.71 5.78
CA THR A 298 -7.71 1.76 4.80
C THR A 298 -6.68 1.17 3.83
N PRO A 299 -7.11 0.64 2.67
CA PRO A 299 -6.17 -0.03 1.78
C PRO A 299 -5.08 0.92 1.30
N HIS A 300 -3.85 0.41 1.21
CA HIS A 300 -2.73 1.09 0.57
C HIS A 300 -2.91 1.10 -0.97
N THR A 301 -2.45 2.17 -1.63
CA THR A 301 -2.49 2.31 -3.10
C THR A 301 -1.23 2.98 -3.62
#